data_dc0c0b3186ef9a8b70e59872eb3c79fa
#
_entry.id   dc0c0b3186ef9a8b70e59872eb3c79fa
#
_cell.length_a   1.000
_cell.length_b   1.000
_cell.length_c   1.000
_cell.angle_alpha   90.00
_cell.angle_beta   90.00
_cell.angle_gamma   90.00
#
_symmetry.space_group_name_H-M   'P 1'
#
loop_
_entity.id
_entity.type
_entity.pdbx_description
1 polymer ?
#
loop_
_entity_poly.entity_id
_entity_poly.type
_entity_poly.pdbx_seq_one_letter_code
_entity_poly.pdbx_strand_id
1 'polypeptide(L)'
;IRDRAFDTKEVLTVDKKADDSKGSYNFVAVAQTKATLALMLYAQLNDFAKLQTAEEATGNYSDEDFMRINQFYMETSQNQAIYQGLTLAGKEASLEYMGVYVLQVADDSSFKGVLNIADTVTAVNGKTFDNSADLIKYVQGLKLGSKVKVTYTTDDKEKTATGKIIKIANGKNGIGIGLTDHTEVKSPENVKFKLDGVGGPSAGLMFTLAIYDQVSGQDLKAGRKIAGTG
;
A
#
# COMPACT_ATOMS: atom_id res chain seq x y z
N ILE A 1 10.82 8.26 15.49
CA ILE A 1 12.11 7.68 15.93
C ILE A 1 12.58 6.74 14.83
N ARG A 2 13.84 6.84 14.43
CA ARG A 2 14.44 5.92 13.48
C ARG A 2 14.47 4.51 14.11
N ASP A 3 13.85 3.56 13.46
CA ASP A 3 13.84 2.18 13.91
C ASP A 3 15.01 1.42 13.24
N ARG A 4 15.08 0.13 13.49
CA ARG A 4 16.07 -0.77 12.89
C ARG A 4 15.75 -1.08 11.43
N ALA A 5 16.74 -1.53 10.70
CA ALA A 5 16.52 -2.24 9.44
C ALA A 5 16.05 -3.68 9.76
N PHE A 6 14.98 -4.10 9.16
CA PHE A 6 14.40 -5.43 9.33
C PHE A 6 14.92 -6.37 8.24
N ASP A 7 15.43 -7.52 8.64
CA ASP A 7 15.83 -8.57 7.69
C ASP A 7 14.59 -9.22 7.08
N THR A 8 14.53 -9.30 5.75
CA THR A 8 13.42 -9.96 5.05
C THR A 8 13.25 -11.42 5.45
N LYS A 9 14.32 -12.10 5.88
CA LYS A 9 14.29 -13.49 6.37
C LYS A 9 13.40 -13.70 7.61
N GLU A 10 13.23 -12.65 8.42
CA GLU A 10 12.40 -12.71 9.63
C GLU A 10 10.91 -12.64 9.31
N VAL A 11 10.56 -12.09 8.14
CA VAL A 11 9.17 -11.72 7.80
C VAL A 11 8.64 -12.37 6.52
N LEU A 12 9.49 -12.97 5.69
CA LEU A 12 9.11 -13.53 4.39
C LEU A 12 9.45 -15.02 4.33
N THR A 13 8.51 -15.80 3.81
CA THR A 13 8.73 -17.22 3.48
C THR A 13 8.18 -17.53 2.09
N VAL A 14 8.89 -18.39 1.35
CA VAL A 14 8.41 -18.99 0.11
C VAL A 14 8.27 -20.49 0.37
N ASP A 15 7.10 -21.06 0.06
CA ASP A 15 6.76 -22.47 0.31
C ASP A 15 7.07 -22.92 1.74
N LYS A 16 6.74 -22.05 2.71
CA LYS A 16 6.98 -22.23 4.15
C LYS A 16 8.45 -22.26 4.58
N LYS A 17 9.39 -21.91 3.69
CA LYS A 17 10.82 -21.84 3.99
C LYS A 17 11.26 -20.38 4.03
N ALA A 18 12.04 -20.01 5.04
CA ALA A 18 12.80 -18.77 5.04
C ALA A 18 14.08 -18.91 4.20
N ASP A 19 14.63 -17.80 3.73
CA ASP A 19 15.92 -17.80 3.05
C ASP A 19 17.04 -18.12 4.05
N ASP A 20 17.82 -19.17 3.78
CA ASP A 20 18.94 -19.65 4.60
C ASP A 20 20.32 -19.27 4.03
N SER A 21 20.36 -18.58 2.89
CA SER A 21 21.61 -18.16 2.25
C SER A 21 22.36 -17.08 3.07
N LYS A 22 23.64 -16.87 2.79
CA LYS A 22 24.45 -15.85 3.48
C LYS A 22 24.06 -14.44 3.04
N GLY A 23 24.19 -13.45 3.95
CA GLY A 23 23.79 -12.07 3.71
C GLY A 23 22.31 -11.83 3.95
N SER A 24 21.83 -10.63 3.70
CA SER A 24 20.42 -10.26 3.92
C SER A 24 19.97 -9.10 3.02
N TYR A 25 18.69 -9.09 2.69
CA TYR A 25 17.97 -7.90 2.24
C TYR A 25 17.25 -7.28 3.43
N ASN A 26 17.38 -5.98 3.59
CA ASN A 26 16.83 -5.28 4.74
C ASN A 26 16.00 -4.09 4.28
N PHE A 27 14.80 -3.96 4.81
CA PHE A 27 13.98 -2.78 4.61
C PHE A 27 14.00 -1.90 5.87
N VAL A 28 13.78 -0.60 5.67
CA VAL A 28 13.84 0.39 6.75
C VAL A 28 12.43 0.76 7.16
N ALA A 29 12.18 0.77 8.47
CA ALA A 29 10.94 1.28 9.03
C ALA A 29 11.21 2.45 9.99
N VAL A 30 10.18 3.26 10.20
CA VAL A 30 10.17 4.38 11.15
C VAL A 30 9.14 4.08 12.22
N ALA A 31 9.58 4.02 13.48
CA ALA A 31 8.67 3.86 14.60
C ALA A 31 7.96 5.18 14.91
N GLN A 32 6.63 5.16 14.93
CA GLN A 32 5.80 6.25 15.42
C GLN A 32 5.22 5.89 16.78
N THR A 33 5.32 6.81 17.73
CA THR A 33 4.75 6.64 19.08
C THR A 33 4.30 7.96 19.64
N LYS A 34 3.29 7.94 20.52
CA LYS A 34 2.85 9.15 21.23
C LYS A 34 3.99 9.64 22.14
N ALA A 35 4.35 10.91 21.99
CA ALA A 35 5.45 11.50 22.72
C ALA A 35 5.06 11.72 24.18
N THR A 36 5.80 11.09 25.10
CA THR A 36 5.81 11.47 26.51
C THR A 36 6.78 12.61 26.75
N LEU A 37 6.71 13.28 27.90
CA LEU A 37 7.68 14.35 28.24
C LEU A 37 9.14 13.88 28.14
N ALA A 38 9.41 12.63 28.56
CA ALA A 38 10.74 12.05 28.44
C ALA A 38 11.18 11.84 26.99
N LEU A 39 10.26 11.40 26.10
CA LEU A 39 10.52 11.25 24.68
C LEU A 39 10.68 12.61 23.97
N MET A 40 9.99 13.65 24.44
CA MET A 40 10.18 15.02 23.92
C MET A 40 11.59 15.54 24.22
N LEU A 41 12.07 15.35 25.46
CA LEU A 41 13.43 15.71 25.84
C LEU A 41 14.47 14.87 25.08
N TYR A 42 14.23 13.57 24.96
CA TYR A 42 15.10 12.70 24.16
C TYR A 42 15.20 13.14 22.70
N ALA A 43 14.09 13.53 22.09
CA ALA A 43 14.07 13.99 20.69
C ALA A 43 14.84 15.29 20.46
N GLN A 44 14.98 16.15 21.48
CA GLN A 44 15.80 17.37 21.39
C GLN A 44 17.30 17.08 21.42
N LEU A 45 17.68 15.94 21.97
CA LEU A 45 19.09 15.53 22.13
C LEU A 45 19.51 14.47 21.10
N ASN A 46 18.60 14.06 20.21
CA ASN A 46 18.84 12.94 19.30
C ASN A 46 18.40 13.29 17.87
N ASP A 47 19.34 13.40 16.95
CA ASP A 47 19.12 13.74 15.54
C ASP A 47 18.29 12.70 14.77
N PHE A 48 18.11 11.50 15.34
CA PHE A 48 17.31 10.42 14.74
C PHE A 48 15.84 10.40 15.23
N ALA A 49 15.45 11.33 16.09
CA ALA A 49 14.08 11.48 16.57
C ALA A 49 13.51 12.81 16.11
N LYS A 50 12.33 12.79 15.51
CA LYS A 50 11.60 13.99 15.08
C LYS A 50 10.29 14.08 15.85
N LEU A 51 10.04 15.24 16.44
CA LEU A 51 8.71 15.57 17.00
C LEU A 51 7.82 16.11 15.88
N GLN A 52 6.61 15.63 15.84
CA GLN A 52 5.56 16.08 14.93
C GLN A 52 4.27 16.21 15.71
N THR A 53 3.40 17.12 15.30
CA THR A 53 2.03 17.13 15.78
C THR A 53 1.27 15.90 15.28
N ALA A 54 0.14 15.56 15.89
CA ALA A 54 -0.69 14.45 15.40
C ALA A 54 -1.13 14.72 13.94
N GLU A 55 -1.51 15.96 13.63
CA GLU A 55 -1.90 16.36 12.29
C GLU A 55 -0.75 16.22 11.26
N GLU A 56 0.48 16.58 11.62
CA GLU A 56 1.65 16.38 10.75
C GLU A 56 2.00 14.90 10.56
N ALA A 57 1.72 14.05 11.56
CA ALA A 57 2.08 12.64 11.55
C ALA A 57 1.05 11.77 10.79
N THR A 58 -0.24 12.02 11.01
CA THR A 58 -1.34 11.20 10.49
C THR A 58 -2.29 11.97 9.57
N GLY A 59 -2.04 13.28 9.35
CA GLY A 59 -3.00 14.15 8.69
C GLY A 59 -4.28 14.28 9.52
N ASN A 60 -5.42 14.31 8.86
CA ASN A 60 -6.73 14.37 9.53
C ASN A 60 -7.32 12.98 9.82
N TYR A 61 -6.50 11.91 9.73
CA TYR A 61 -6.96 10.55 9.99
C TYR A 61 -6.93 10.23 11.48
N SER A 62 -7.83 9.35 11.91
CA SER A 62 -7.67 8.66 13.20
C SER A 62 -6.43 7.76 13.16
N ASP A 63 -5.88 7.43 14.34
CA ASP A 63 -4.75 6.49 14.43
C ASP A 63 -5.10 5.14 13.74
N GLU A 64 -6.36 4.69 13.89
CA GLU A 64 -6.87 3.44 13.29
C GLU A 64 -6.92 3.53 11.76
N ASP A 65 -7.51 4.59 11.21
CA ASP A 65 -7.59 4.81 9.77
C ASP A 65 -6.20 4.95 9.14
N PHE A 66 -5.31 5.68 9.80
CA PHE A 66 -3.93 5.83 9.34
C PHE A 66 -3.20 4.49 9.27
N MET A 67 -3.33 3.65 10.29
CA MET A 67 -2.75 2.30 10.29
C MET A 67 -3.36 1.44 9.20
N ARG A 68 -4.68 1.49 9.00
CA ARG A 68 -5.39 0.74 7.97
C ARG A 68 -4.96 1.14 6.55
N ILE A 69 -4.83 2.44 6.29
CA ILE A 69 -4.32 2.96 5.01
C ILE A 69 -2.90 2.45 4.74
N ASN A 70 -2.03 2.49 5.74
CA ASN A 70 -0.66 1.99 5.61
C ASN A 70 -0.60 0.46 5.38
N GLN A 71 -1.57 -0.30 5.93
CA GLN A 71 -1.71 -1.74 5.64
C GLN A 71 -2.06 -1.98 4.17
N PHE A 72 -2.97 -1.21 3.57
CA PHE A 72 -3.29 -1.33 2.13
C PHE A 72 -2.10 -0.99 1.24
N TYR A 73 -1.33 0.05 1.57
CA TYR A 73 -0.10 0.33 0.85
C TYR A 73 0.90 -0.82 0.95
N MET A 74 1.04 -1.42 2.13
CA MET A 74 1.92 -2.58 2.33
C MET A 74 1.44 -3.79 1.54
N GLU A 75 0.13 -4.09 1.56
CA GLU A 75 -0.47 -5.20 0.81
C GLU A 75 -0.25 -5.05 -0.69
N THR A 76 -0.54 -3.87 -1.24
CA THR A 76 -0.26 -3.56 -2.65
C THR A 76 1.22 -3.76 -2.98
N SER A 77 2.11 -3.30 -2.11
CA SER A 77 3.56 -3.45 -2.27
C SER A 77 4.02 -4.91 -2.21
N GLN A 78 3.43 -5.71 -1.32
CA GLN A 78 3.69 -7.15 -1.22
C GLN A 78 3.24 -7.89 -2.47
N ASN A 79 2.02 -7.63 -2.97
CA ASN A 79 1.48 -8.26 -4.17
C ASN A 79 2.32 -7.93 -5.40
N GLN A 80 2.74 -6.67 -5.55
CA GLN A 80 3.68 -6.27 -6.60
C GLN A 80 5.03 -6.98 -6.47
N ALA A 81 5.56 -7.10 -5.25
CA ALA A 81 6.84 -7.77 -5.01
C ALA A 81 6.78 -9.27 -5.32
N ILE A 82 5.70 -9.96 -4.96
CA ILE A 82 5.47 -11.36 -5.31
C ILE A 82 5.45 -11.52 -6.82
N TYR A 83 4.59 -10.75 -7.50
CA TYR A 83 4.44 -10.82 -8.95
C TYR A 83 5.78 -10.59 -9.67
N GLN A 84 6.48 -9.50 -9.33
CA GLN A 84 7.75 -9.15 -9.95
C GLN A 84 8.85 -10.16 -9.63
N GLY A 85 9.00 -10.57 -8.37
CA GLY A 85 10.02 -11.52 -7.94
C GLY A 85 9.86 -12.88 -8.59
N LEU A 86 8.64 -13.41 -8.67
CA LEU A 86 8.34 -14.68 -9.32
C LEU A 86 8.52 -14.59 -10.83
N THR A 87 7.97 -13.56 -11.48
CA THR A 87 8.07 -13.39 -12.93
C THR A 87 9.52 -13.24 -13.39
N LEU A 88 10.33 -12.44 -12.70
CA LEU A 88 11.76 -12.29 -12.98
C LEU A 88 12.53 -13.60 -12.80
N ALA A 89 12.10 -14.45 -11.86
CA ALA A 89 12.66 -15.79 -11.65
C ALA A 89 12.15 -16.83 -12.67
N GLY A 90 11.35 -16.42 -13.66
CA GLY A 90 10.80 -17.32 -14.69
C GLY A 90 9.67 -18.21 -14.18
N LYS A 91 9.04 -17.85 -13.06
CA LYS A 91 7.89 -18.57 -12.49
C LYS A 91 6.57 -18.00 -13.01
N GLU A 92 5.54 -18.84 -12.97
CA GLU A 92 4.19 -18.44 -13.34
C GLU A 92 3.58 -17.59 -12.21
N ALA A 93 3.18 -16.37 -12.55
CA ALA A 93 2.44 -15.51 -11.64
C ALA A 93 1.55 -14.55 -12.42
N SER A 94 0.38 -14.23 -11.89
CA SER A 94 -0.50 -13.18 -12.41
C SER A 94 -0.87 -12.21 -11.31
N LEU A 95 -0.99 -10.93 -11.67
CA LEU A 95 -1.47 -9.87 -10.80
C LEU A 95 -2.87 -9.48 -11.30
N GLU A 96 -3.89 -9.79 -10.51
CA GLU A 96 -5.26 -9.43 -10.83
C GLU A 96 -5.61 -8.11 -10.18
N TYR A 97 -6.15 -7.19 -10.97
CA TYR A 97 -6.65 -5.92 -10.48
C TYR A 97 -8.10 -6.05 -10.06
N MET A 98 -8.35 -5.89 -8.76
CA MET A 98 -9.67 -6.01 -8.15
C MET A 98 -10.43 -4.68 -8.12
N GLY A 99 -9.73 -3.58 -8.32
CA GLY A 99 -10.25 -2.22 -8.24
C GLY A 99 -9.30 -1.29 -7.49
N VAL A 100 -9.86 -0.30 -6.81
CA VAL A 100 -9.08 0.59 -5.94
C VAL A 100 -9.64 0.63 -4.53
N TYR A 101 -8.77 0.53 -3.54
CA TYR A 101 -9.12 0.83 -2.16
C TYR A 101 -9.42 2.32 -1.99
N VAL A 102 -10.50 2.63 -1.30
CA VAL A 102 -10.81 3.99 -0.83
C VAL A 102 -9.97 4.26 0.41
N LEU A 103 -9.09 5.25 0.34
CA LEU A 103 -8.23 5.68 1.45
C LEU A 103 -8.74 6.94 2.12
N GLN A 104 -9.49 7.77 1.39
CA GLN A 104 -10.05 9.03 1.85
C GLN A 104 -11.27 9.39 1.03
N VAL A 105 -12.22 10.08 1.63
CA VAL A 105 -13.32 10.74 0.92
C VAL A 105 -13.33 12.22 1.32
N ALA A 106 -13.15 13.10 0.34
CA ALA A 106 -13.14 14.54 0.55
C ALA A 106 -14.50 15.04 1.07
N ASP A 107 -14.49 16.09 1.91
CA ASP A 107 -15.70 16.60 2.54
C ASP A 107 -16.73 17.15 1.56
N ASP A 108 -16.27 17.67 0.42
CA ASP A 108 -17.11 18.17 -0.69
C ASP A 108 -17.53 17.09 -1.69
N SER A 109 -17.06 15.84 -1.49
CA SER A 109 -17.46 14.72 -2.33
C SER A 109 -18.91 14.30 -2.09
N SER A 110 -19.66 14.04 -3.18
CA SER A 110 -20.98 13.42 -3.11
C SER A 110 -20.97 12.00 -2.53
N PHE A 111 -19.80 11.41 -2.36
CA PHE A 111 -19.61 10.08 -1.80
C PHE A 111 -19.24 10.12 -0.31
N LYS A 112 -19.16 11.31 0.30
CA LYS A 112 -18.94 11.46 1.75
C LYS A 112 -20.09 10.82 2.53
N GLY A 113 -19.75 9.94 3.47
CA GLY A 113 -20.73 9.15 4.24
C GLY A 113 -21.39 8.00 3.47
N VAL A 114 -20.97 7.76 2.22
CA VAL A 114 -21.41 6.63 1.38
C VAL A 114 -20.29 5.64 1.17
N LEU A 115 -19.13 6.12 0.73
CA LEU A 115 -17.90 5.33 0.67
C LEU A 115 -17.13 5.49 1.97
N ASN A 116 -16.56 4.40 2.45
CA ASN A 116 -15.74 4.36 3.65
C ASN A 116 -14.30 3.96 3.29
N ILE A 117 -13.37 4.25 4.19
CA ILE A 117 -12.01 3.69 4.10
C ILE A 117 -12.10 2.16 4.08
N ALA A 118 -11.34 1.53 3.21
CA ALA A 118 -11.32 0.12 2.90
C ALA A 118 -12.40 -0.40 1.93
N ASP A 119 -13.38 0.39 1.56
CA ASP A 119 -14.23 0.00 0.43
C ASP A 119 -13.38 -0.15 -0.83
N THR A 120 -13.73 -1.09 -1.69
CA THR A 120 -13.06 -1.26 -2.98
C THR A 120 -13.99 -0.81 -4.10
N VAL A 121 -13.59 0.25 -4.82
CA VAL A 121 -14.29 0.68 -6.04
C VAL A 121 -13.88 -0.24 -7.19
N THR A 122 -14.85 -0.97 -7.73
CA THR A 122 -14.65 -1.98 -8.77
C THR A 122 -15.03 -1.47 -10.17
N ALA A 123 -15.96 -0.51 -10.28
CA ALA A 123 -16.36 0.06 -11.57
C ALA A 123 -16.88 1.49 -11.44
N VAL A 124 -16.75 2.27 -12.52
CA VAL A 124 -17.31 3.62 -12.66
C VAL A 124 -18.15 3.67 -13.93
N ASN A 125 -19.41 4.08 -13.81
CA ASN A 125 -20.41 4.07 -14.88
C ASN A 125 -20.55 2.70 -15.59
N GLY A 126 -20.38 1.61 -14.85
CA GLY A 126 -20.42 0.23 -15.35
C GLY A 126 -19.15 -0.19 -16.11
N LYS A 127 -18.12 0.67 -16.19
CA LYS A 127 -16.84 0.34 -16.80
C LYS A 127 -15.86 -0.13 -15.73
N THR A 128 -15.23 -1.28 -15.94
CA THR A 128 -14.09 -1.80 -15.17
C THR A 128 -12.77 -1.32 -15.80
N PHE A 129 -11.67 -1.43 -15.07
CA PHE A 129 -10.34 -0.96 -15.47
C PHE A 129 -9.30 -2.02 -15.10
N ASP A 130 -8.15 -1.95 -15.71
CA ASP A 130 -7.03 -2.87 -15.42
C ASP A 130 -5.99 -2.27 -14.45
N ASN A 131 -6.13 -0.98 -14.13
CA ASN A 131 -5.28 -0.24 -13.19
C ASN A 131 -5.94 1.08 -12.77
N SER A 132 -5.46 1.66 -11.69
CA SER A 132 -5.96 2.95 -11.18
C SER A 132 -5.68 4.12 -12.12
N ALA A 133 -4.60 4.09 -12.91
CA ALA A 133 -4.27 5.18 -13.82
C ALA A 133 -5.34 5.36 -14.90
N ASP A 134 -5.83 4.24 -15.46
CA ASP A 134 -6.91 4.27 -16.47
C ASP A 134 -8.25 4.70 -15.86
N LEU A 135 -8.56 4.24 -14.63
CA LEU A 135 -9.72 4.70 -13.88
C LEU A 135 -9.66 6.22 -13.65
N ILE A 136 -8.52 6.72 -13.17
CA ILE A 136 -8.30 8.15 -12.92
C ILE A 136 -8.46 8.95 -14.22
N LYS A 137 -7.82 8.50 -15.31
CA LYS A 137 -7.91 9.13 -16.61
C LYS A 137 -9.35 9.20 -17.13
N TYR A 138 -10.10 8.11 -16.98
CA TYR A 138 -11.51 8.07 -17.35
C TYR A 138 -12.33 9.08 -16.56
N VAL A 139 -12.20 9.08 -15.23
CA VAL A 139 -12.96 9.99 -14.35
C VAL A 139 -12.60 11.46 -14.60
N GLN A 140 -11.32 11.76 -14.84
CA GLN A 140 -10.86 13.12 -15.18
C GLN A 140 -11.44 13.62 -16.51
N GLY A 141 -11.73 12.72 -17.46
CA GLY A 141 -12.37 13.04 -18.75
C GLY A 141 -13.88 13.33 -18.64
N LEU A 142 -14.52 13.02 -17.51
CA LEU A 142 -15.95 13.29 -17.32
C LEU A 142 -16.22 14.79 -17.10
N LYS A 143 -17.39 15.25 -17.53
CA LYS A 143 -17.79 16.65 -17.40
C LYS A 143 -18.03 17.02 -15.92
N LEU A 144 -17.48 18.15 -15.49
CA LEU A 144 -17.74 18.73 -14.18
C LEU A 144 -19.25 18.84 -13.89
N GLY A 145 -19.69 18.42 -12.72
CA GLY A 145 -21.08 18.43 -12.29
C GLY A 145 -21.94 17.30 -12.85
N SER A 146 -21.42 16.49 -13.82
CA SER A 146 -22.17 15.34 -14.34
C SER A 146 -22.36 14.27 -13.30
N LYS A 147 -23.44 13.51 -13.43
CA LYS A 147 -23.70 12.33 -12.58
C LYS A 147 -22.67 11.23 -12.91
N VAL A 148 -22.22 10.54 -11.90
CA VAL A 148 -21.33 9.38 -12.00
C VAL A 148 -21.84 8.28 -11.07
N LYS A 149 -21.96 7.05 -11.59
CA LYS A 149 -22.31 5.87 -10.82
C LYS A 149 -21.05 5.11 -10.47
N VAL A 150 -20.86 4.80 -9.20
CA VAL A 150 -19.75 4.01 -8.68
C VAL A 150 -20.28 2.67 -8.21
N THR A 151 -19.64 1.56 -8.64
CA THR A 151 -19.84 0.24 -8.08
C THR A 151 -18.67 -0.04 -7.13
N TYR A 152 -18.98 -0.54 -5.95
CA TYR A 152 -17.98 -0.80 -4.91
C TYR A 152 -18.38 -1.98 -4.04
N THR A 153 -17.40 -2.59 -3.38
CA THR A 153 -17.62 -3.64 -2.39
C THR A 153 -17.29 -3.11 -1.00
N THR A 154 -18.10 -3.48 -0.03
CA THR A 154 -17.90 -3.27 1.40
C THR A 154 -18.33 -4.54 2.12
N ASP A 155 -17.51 -5.10 3.01
CA ASP A 155 -17.74 -6.37 3.69
C ASP A 155 -18.19 -7.50 2.71
N ASP A 156 -17.45 -7.66 1.60
CA ASP A 156 -17.70 -8.62 0.51
C ASP A 156 -19.06 -8.48 -0.19
N LYS A 157 -19.76 -7.35 0.00
CA LYS A 157 -21.05 -7.07 -0.63
C LYS A 157 -20.91 -5.97 -1.67
N GLU A 158 -21.32 -6.27 -2.90
CA GLU A 158 -21.40 -5.28 -3.96
C GLU A 158 -22.53 -4.30 -3.72
N LYS A 159 -22.23 -3.02 -3.86
CA LYS A 159 -23.14 -1.88 -3.75
C LYS A 159 -22.91 -0.91 -4.89
N THR A 160 -23.88 -0.03 -5.10
CA THR A 160 -23.75 1.07 -6.05
C THR A 160 -24.18 2.39 -5.42
N ALA A 161 -23.48 3.46 -5.78
CA ALA A 161 -23.82 4.81 -5.38
C ALA A 161 -23.76 5.75 -6.59
N THR A 162 -24.53 6.81 -6.55
CA THR A 162 -24.51 7.86 -7.59
C THR A 162 -24.12 9.19 -6.95
N GLY A 163 -23.13 9.83 -7.50
CA GLY A 163 -22.64 11.13 -7.09
C GLY A 163 -22.45 12.07 -8.27
N LYS A 164 -21.59 13.07 -8.09
CA LYS A 164 -21.26 14.08 -9.12
C LYS A 164 -19.74 14.18 -9.27
N ILE A 165 -19.32 14.54 -10.46
CA ILE A 165 -17.93 14.93 -10.72
C ILE A 165 -17.71 16.33 -10.13
N ILE A 166 -16.66 16.45 -9.32
CA ILE A 166 -16.23 17.69 -8.65
C ILE A 166 -14.83 18.11 -9.11
N LYS A 167 -14.41 19.31 -8.75
CA LYS A 167 -12.99 19.72 -8.82
C LYS A 167 -12.28 19.23 -7.59
N ILE A 168 -11.24 18.43 -7.76
CA ILE A 168 -10.38 17.99 -6.65
C ILE A 168 -9.22 18.97 -6.43
N ALA A 169 -8.49 18.82 -5.33
CA ALA A 169 -7.49 19.78 -4.85
C ALA A 169 -6.41 20.17 -5.89
N ASN A 170 -6.07 19.28 -6.83
CA ASN A 170 -5.13 19.56 -7.93
C ASN A 170 -5.76 20.26 -9.14
N GLY A 171 -7.02 20.70 -9.05
CA GLY A 171 -7.77 21.39 -10.11
C GLY A 171 -8.30 20.48 -11.22
N LYS A 172 -8.12 19.17 -11.14
CA LYS A 172 -8.67 18.20 -12.10
C LYS A 172 -10.09 17.77 -11.71
N ASN A 173 -10.81 17.16 -12.63
CA ASN A 173 -12.10 16.55 -12.34
C ASN A 173 -11.89 15.22 -11.60
N GLY A 174 -12.77 14.91 -10.64
CA GLY A 174 -12.68 13.69 -9.87
C GLY A 174 -13.96 13.41 -9.10
N ILE A 175 -13.99 12.33 -8.36
CA ILE A 175 -15.09 11.96 -7.46
C ILE A 175 -14.75 12.29 -5.98
N GLY A 176 -13.57 12.84 -5.72
CA GLY A 176 -13.16 13.25 -4.38
C GLY A 176 -12.79 12.08 -3.46
N ILE A 177 -12.10 11.06 -3.99
CA ILE A 177 -11.53 9.98 -3.17
C ILE A 177 -10.01 9.94 -3.31
N GLY A 178 -9.31 9.65 -2.20
CA GLY A 178 -7.95 9.16 -2.19
C GLY A 178 -7.97 7.65 -2.39
N LEU A 179 -7.04 7.11 -3.18
CA LEU A 179 -7.09 5.70 -3.56
C LEU A 179 -5.70 5.08 -3.72
N THR A 180 -5.64 3.75 -3.64
CA THR A 180 -4.53 2.91 -4.10
C THR A 180 -5.08 1.65 -4.78
N ASP A 181 -4.25 0.98 -5.59
CA ASP A 181 -4.66 -0.24 -6.25
C ASP A 181 -5.02 -1.33 -5.22
N HIS A 182 -6.13 -2.02 -5.47
CA HIS A 182 -6.45 -3.29 -4.85
C HIS A 182 -6.11 -4.39 -5.85
N THR A 183 -5.09 -5.17 -5.54
CA THR A 183 -4.60 -6.24 -6.41
C THR A 183 -4.51 -7.53 -5.63
N GLU A 184 -4.67 -8.65 -6.33
CA GLU A 184 -4.39 -10.00 -5.81
C GLU A 184 -3.37 -10.69 -6.69
N VAL A 185 -2.50 -11.46 -6.08
CA VAL A 185 -1.52 -12.27 -6.80
C VAL A 185 -1.95 -13.74 -6.81
N LYS A 186 -1.87 -14.36 -7.99
CA LYS A 186 -2.04 -15.80 -8.14
C LYS A 186 -0.74 -16.41 -8.63
N SER A 187 -0.25 -17.41 -7.92
CA SER A 187 0.94 -18.18 -8.28
C SER A 187 0.87 -19.59 -7.68
N PRO A 188 1.56 -20.58 -8.25
CA PRO A 188 1.77 -21.88 -7.64
C PRO A 188 2.61 -21.80 -6.36
N GLU A 189 3.57 -20.87 -6.31
CA GLU A 189 4.43 -20.64 -5.15
C GLU A 189 3.66 -19.93 -4.02
N ASN A 190 3.81 -20.43 -2.81
CA ASN A 190 3.15 -19.87 -1.63
C ASN A 190 4.07 -18.87 -0.91
N VAL A 191 4.00 -17.60 -1.30
CA VAL A 191 4.75 -16.52 -0.65
C VAL A 191 3.92 -15.94 0.48
N LYS A 192 4.50 -15.86 1.69
CA LYS A 192 3.83 -15.30 2.86
C LYS A 192 4.69 -14.27 3.55
N PHE A 193 4.04 -13.22 4.00
CA PHE A 193 4.61 -12.18 4.85
C PHE A 193 4.05 -12.26 6.27
N LYS A 194 4.91 -12.00 7.24
CA LYS A 194 4.53 -11.85 8.65
C LYS A 194 5.02 -10.49 9.14
N LEU A 195 4.16 -9.49 9.00
CA LEU A 195 4.46 -8.08 9.23
C LEU A 195 3.42 -7.47 10.18
N ASP A 196 3.51 -7.79 11.47
CA ASP A 196 2.60 -7.27 12.48
C ASP A 196 2.96 -5.80 12.78
N GLY A 197 2.00 -4.88 12.56
CA GLY A 197 2.15 -3.46 12.88
C GLY A 197 3.12 -2.68 11.98
N VAL A 198 3.57 -3.26 10.87
CA VAL A 198 4.39 -2.59 9.86
C VAL A 198 3.52 -2.28 8.65
N GLY A 199 3.51 -1.01 8.23
CA GLY A 199 2.74 -0.54 7.08
C GLY A 199 3.56 0.37 6.17
N GLY A 200 2.94 0.79 5.05
CA GLY A 200 3.56 1.64 4.04
C GLY A 200 4.25 0.87 2.92
N PRO A 201 4.50 1.50 1.76
CA PRO A 201 4.96 0.82 0.55
C PRO A 201 6.47 0.60 0.47
N SER A 202 7.25 1.03 1.45
CA SER A 202 8.71 1.22 1.34
C SER A 202 9.56 -0.06 1.30
N ALA A 203 8.97 -1.24 1.45
CA ALA A 203 9.69 -2.52 1.50
C ALA A 203 9.69 -3.30 0.16
N GLY A 204 8.91 -2.85 -0.83
CA GLY A 204 8.63 -3.60 -2.06
C GLY A 204 9.86 -4.08 -2.82
N LEU A 205 10.85 -3.21 -3.02
CA LEU A 205 12.09 -3.57 -3.70
C LEU A 205 12.85 -4.69 -2.95
N MET A 206 12.97 -4.58 -1.63
CA MET A 206 13.69 -5.58 -0.83
C MET A 206 12.95 -6.91 -0.82
N PHE A 207 11.63 -6.90 -0.80
CA PHE A 207 10.80 -8.10 -0.92
C PHE A 207 10.95 -8.75 -2.30
N THR A 208 10.93 -7.95 -3.38
CA THR A 208 11.13 -8.45 -4.75
C THR A 208 12.46 -9.19 -4.88
N LEU A 209 13.56 -8.57 -4.41
CA LEU A 209 14.88 -9.16 -4.47
C LEU A 209 14.99 -10.44 -3.62
N ALA A 210 14.38 -10.45 -2.42
CA ALA A 210 14.38 -11.61 -1.54
C ALA A 210 13.61 -12.79 -2.14
N ILE A 211 12.44 -12.53 -2.74
CA ILE A 211 11.65 -13.56 -3.45
C ILE A 211 12.42 -14.10 -4.64
N TYR A 212 12.97 -13.20 -5.47
CA TYR A 212 13.74 -13.56 -6.65
C TYR A 212 14.92 -14.48 -6.29
N ASP A 213 15.77 -14.08 -5.35
CA ASP A 213 16.94 -14.90 -4.94
C ASP A 213 16.51 -16.27 -4.44
N GLN A 214 15.48 -16.33 -3.60
CA GLN A 214 15.02 -17.57 -3.00
C GLN A 214 14.42 -18.53 -4.02
N VAL A 215 13.72 -18.00 -5.02
CA VAL A 215 13.01 -18.80 -6.02
C VAL A 215 13.91 -19.16 -7.21
N SER A 216 14.78 -18.25 -7.66
CA SER A 216 15.70 -18.49 -8.77
C SER A 216 16.91 -19.35 -8.38
N GLY A 217 17.21 -19.45 -7.09
CA GLY A 217 18.42 -20.10 -6.58
C GLY A 217 19.70 -19.29 -6.85
N GLN A 218 19.54 -18.03 -7.26
CA GLN A 218 20.67 -17.11 -7.39
C GLN A 218 21.03 -16.49 -6.03
N ASP A 219 22.21 -15.95 -5.91
CA ASP A 219 22.65 -15.21 -4.71
C ASP A 219 23.16 -13.82 -5.12
N LEU A 220 22.24 -12.91 -5.47
CA LEU A 220 22.59 -11.55 -5.87
C LEU A 220 23.24 -10.77 -4.72
N LYS A 221 22.91 -11.10 -3.48
CA LYS A 221 23.49 -10.46 -2.30
C LYS A 221 24.95 -10.91 -2.04
N ALA A 222 25.35 -12.11 -2.51
CA ALA A 222 26.73 -12.62 -2.41
C ALA A 222 27.30 -12.48 -0.99
N GLY A 223 26.52 -12.85 0.01
CA GLY A 223 26.88 -12.77 1.43
C GLY A 223 26.84 -11.37 2.05
N ARG A 224 26.45 -10.33 1.29
CA ARG A 224 26.40 -8.93 1.77
C ARG A 224 25.08 -8.63 2.46
N LYS A 225 25.08 -7.63 3.33
CA LYS A 225 23.88 -7.01 3.88
C LYS A 225 23.49 -5.82 3.01
N ILE A 226 22.35 -5.90 2.36
CA ILE A 226 21.81 -4.88 1.46
C ILE A 226 20.61 -4.26 2.15
N ALA A 227 20.54 -2.94 2.20
CA ALA A 227 19.39 -2.22 2.73
C ALA A 227 18.89 -1.23 1.70
N GLY A 228 17.57 -1.06 1.66
CA GLY A 228 16.93 -0.13 0.73
C GLY A 228 15.51 0.22 1.14
N THR A 229 14.96 1.18 0.41
CA THR A 229 13.57 1.62 0.47
C THR A 229 13.08 1.79 -0.96
N GLY A 230 11.78 1.61 -1.21
CA GLY A 230 11.22 1.77 -2.55
C GLY A 230 9.79 1.32 -2.64
#